data_4856e1bc273b26ac4a6d51ce8c97c95b
#
_entry.id   4856e1bc273b26ac4a6d51ce8c97c95b
#
_cell.length_a   1.000
_cell.length_b   1.000
_cell.length_c   1.000
_cell.angle_alpha   90.00
_cell.angle_beta   90.00
_cell.angle_gamma   90.00
#
_symmetry.space_group_name_H-M   'P 1'
#
loop_
_entity.id
_entity.type
_entity.pdbx_description
1 polymer ?
#
loop_
_entity_poly.entity_id
_entity_poly.type
_entity_poly.pdbx_seq_one_letter_code
_entity_poly.pdbx_strand_id
1 'polypeptide(L)'
;KANRSSGSTFRGPGIEKGLEILAKVKRELHVPILTDVHTEADIPAVAAVVDVLQTPAFLCRQTDFIRAVAQSGKPVNIKKGQFLAPHDMKNVIDKARAAARDAGLPEDNFMACERGASFGYNNLVSDMRSLAIMRETGAPVVYDATHSVQLPGGQGTSSGGMREMV
;
A
#
# COMPACT_ATOMS: atom_id res chain seq x y z
N LYS A 1 -6.16 -9.73 5.06
CA LYS A 1 -6.26 -8.99 6.25
C LYS A 1 -7.60 -8.30 6.52
N ALA A 2 -7.93 -7.19 5.96
CA ALA A 2 -9.16 -6.48 6.25
C ALA A 2 -10.08 -6.45 5.04
N ASN A 3 -11.19 -7.16 5.10
CA ASN A 3 -12.28 -6.93 4.17
C ASN A 3 -13.08 -5.71 4.67
N ARG A 4 -13.20 -4.69 3.82
CA ARG A 4 -13.86 -3.41 4.16
C ARG A 4 -15.33 -3.36 3.72
N SER A 5 -15.77 -4.31 2.88
CA SER A 5 -17.13 -4.29 2.33
C SER A 5 -18.17 -4.77 3.36
N SER A 6 -17.82 -5.74 4.20
CA SER A 6 -18.73 -6.27 5.22
C SER A 6 -17.98 -6.72 6.47
N GLY A 7 -18.54 -6.45 7.65
CA GLY A 7 -17.99 -6.89 8.93
C GLY A 7 -18.08 -8.41 9.17
N SER A 8 -18.94 -9.10 8.45
CA SER A 8 -19.15 -10.56 8.56
C SER A 8 -18.20 -11.40 7.73
N THR A 9 -17.40 -10.80 6.85
CA THR A 9 -16.48 -11.53 5.97
C THR A 9 -15.17 -11.88 6.68
N PHE A 10 -14.50 -12.94 6.19
CA PHE A 10 -13.24 -13.40 6.72
C PHE A 10 -12.16 -12.32 6.65
N ARG A 11 -11.49 -12.06 7.78
CA ARG A 11 -10.47 -11.03 7.95
C ARG A 11 -9.04 -11.54 7.97
N GLY A 12 -8.81 -12.75 7.56
CA GLY A 12 -7.52 -13.40 7.61
C GLY A 12 -7.28 -14.19 8.90
N PRO A 13 -6.13 -14.85 9.03
CA PRO A 13 -5.83 -15.76 10.15
C PRO A 13 -5.37 -15.06 11.44
N GLY A 14 -5.35 -13.73 11.46
CA GLY A 14 -4.71 -12.95 12.51
C GLY A 14 -3.24 -12.62 12.19
N ILE A 15 -2.67 -11.67 12.95
CA ILE A 15 -1.31 -11.17 12.65
C ILE A 15 -0.24 -12.25 12.90
N GLU A 16 -0.29 -12.93 14.02
CA GLU A 16 0.71 -13.95 14.39
C GLU A 16 0.78 -15.06 13.35
N LYS A 17 -0.36 -15.69 13.06
CA LYS A 17 -0.44 -16.75 12.06
C LYS A 17 -0.14 -16.26 10.65
N GLY A 18 -0.53 -15.03 10.31
CA GLY A 18 -0.20 -14.40 9.03
C GLY A 18 1.31 -14.22 8.86
N LEU A 19 1.99 -13.75 9.89
CA LEU A 19 3.45 -13.57 9.88
C LEU A 19 4.21 -14.90 9.83
N GLU A 20 3.75 -15.93 10.54
CA GLU A 20 4.30 -17.29 10.42
C GLU A 20 4.25 -17.82 8.97
N ILE A 21 3.10 -17.61 8.29
CA ILE A 21 2.92 -18.04 6.90
C ILE A 21 3.89 -17.27 5.98
N LEU A 22 3.99 -15.94 6.14
CA LEU A 22 4.89 -15.11 5.33
C LEU A 22 6.36 -15.47 5.56
N ALA A 23 6.76 -15.70 6.82
CA ALA A 23 8.10 -16.16 7.15
C ALA A 23 8.42 -17.52 6.53
N LYS A 24 7.44 -18.45 6.52
CA LYS A 24 7.58 -19.74 5.86
C LYS A 24 7.78 -19.58 4.36
N VAL A 25 6.95 -18.79 3.68
CA VAL A 25 7.07 -18.53 2.24
C VAL A 25 8.45 -17.94 1.91
N LYS A 26 8.88 -16.91 2.66
CA LYS A 26 10.20 -16.29 2.49
C LYS A 26 11.34 -17.30 2.57
N ARG A 27 11.30 -18.14 3.58
CA ARG A 27 12.34 -19.14 3.82
C ARG A 27 12.36 -20.27 2.78
N GLU A 28 11.18 -20.78 2.37
CA GLU A 28 11.08 -21.93 1.49
C GLU A 28 11.24 -21.58 0.01
N LEU A 29 10.78 -20.39 -0.38
CA LEU A 29 10.83 -19.96 -1.78
C LEU A 29 11.98 -18.99 -2.07
N HIS A 30 12.71 -18.54 -1.04
CA HIS A 30 13.82 -17.57 -1.17
C HIS A 30 13.43 -16.29 -1.93
N VAL A 31 12.20 -15.80 -1.71
CA VAL A 31 11.69 -14.57 -2.33
C VAL A 31 11.53 -13.45 -1.32
N PRO A 32 11.72 -12.17 -1.70
CA PRO A 32 11.36 -11.06 -0.84
C PRO A 32 9.85 -10.98 -0.64
N ILE A 33 9.44 -10.58 0.55
CA ILE A 33 8.03 -10.51 0.95
C ILE A 33 7.61 -9.06 1.13
N LEU A 34 6.49 -8.71 0.51
CA LEU A 34 5.78 -7.45 0.72
C LEU A 34 4.41 -7.74 1.33
N THR A 35 4.00 -6.96 2.32
CA THR A 35 2.63 -7.04 2.85
C THR A 35 2.10 -5.69 3.35
N ASP A 36 0.78 -5.54 3.35
CA ASP A 36 0.10 -4.39 3.95
C ASP A 36 0.27 -4.38 5.46
N VAL A 37 0.47 -3.19 6.03
CA VAL A 37 0.31 -2.89 7.45
C VAL A 37 -0.83 -1.87 7.62
N HIS A 38 -1.68 -2.05 8.62
CA HIS A 38 -2.93 -1.29 8.75
C HIS A 38 -3.00 -0.43 10.01
N THR A 39 -2.21 -0.73 11.02
CA THR A 39 -2.15 0.02 12.27
C THR A 39 -0.70 0.26 12.66
N GLU A 40 -0.45 1.34 13.39
CA GLU A 40 0.91 1.66 13.87
C GLU A 40 1.44 0.56 14.80
N ALA A 41 0.57 -0.01 15.62
CA ALA A 41 0.92 -1.08 16.55
C ALA A 41 1.43 -2.36 15.86
N ASP A 42 0.99 -2.62 14.61
CA ASP A 42 1.41 -3.80 13.85
C ASP A 42 2.80 -3.63 13.21
N ILE A 43 3.27 -2.40 13.02
CA ILE A 43 4.48 -2.11 12.25
C ILE A 43 5.71 -2.87 12.76
N PRO A 44 6.05 -2.88 14.05
CA PRO A 44 7.27 -3.54 14.52
C PRO A 44 7.26 -5.05 14.24
N ALA A 45 6.15 -5.72 14.51
CA ALA A 45 6.03 -7.17 14.29
C ALA A 45 6.08 -7.52 12.80
N VAL A 46 5.42 -6.73 11.94
CA VAL A 46 5.42 -6.94 10.48
C VAL A 46 6.80 -6.67 9.91
N ALA A 47 7.45 -5.56 10.30
CA ALA A 47 8.79 -5.19 9.82
C ALA A 47 9.87 -6.22 10.18
N ALA A 48 9.71 -6.95 11.27
CA ALA A 48 10.64 -8.02 11.66
C ALA A 48 10.64 -9.20 10.67
N VAL A 49 9.56 -9.41 9.92
CA VAL A 49 9.38 -10.56 9.01
C VAL A 49 9.55 -10.19 7.55
N VAL A 50 8.92 -9.09 7.10
CA VAL A 50 8.87 -8.75 5.68
C VAL A 50 10.05 -7.90 5.21
N ASP A 51 10.26 -7.86 3.91
CA ASP A 51 11.31 -7.05 3.29
C ASP A 51 10.81 -5.66 2.91
N VAL A 52 9.53 -5.56 2.55
CA VAL A 52 8.88 -4.31 2.15
C VAL A 52 7.55 -4.17 2.88
N LEU A 53 7.34 -3.04 3.53
CA LEU A 53 6.02 -2.65 4.05
C LEU A 53 5.18 -2.01 2.94
N GLN A 54 3.88 -2.22 2.97
CA GLN A 54 2.96 -1.52 2.09
C GLN A 54 1.93 -0.74 2.90
N THR A 55 1.66 0.50 2.50
CA THR A 55 0.56 1.27 3.09
C THR A 55 -0.70 1.07 2.25
N PRO A 56 -1.85 0.76 2.86
CA PRO A 56 -3.13 0.76 2.17
C PRO A 56 -3.47 2.12 1.57
N ALA A 57 -4.14 2.13 0.42
CA ALA A 57 -4.47 3.35 -0.30
C ALA A 57 -5.26 4.36 0.55
N PHE A 58 -6.19 3.89 1.38
CA PHE A 58 -6.99 4.79 2.24
C PHE A 58 -6.18 5.49 3.32
N LEU A 59 -5.02 4.96 3.69
CA LEU A 59 -4.15 5.50 4.74
C LEU A 59 -3.04 6.40 4.22
N CYS A 60 -2.94 6.62 2.91
CA CYS A 60 -1.85 7.37 2.30
C CYS A 60 -1.74 8.83 2.78
N ARG A 61 -2.84 9.42 3.29
CA ARG A 61 -2.85 10.78 3.84
C ARG A 61 -2.76 10.84 5.36
N GLN A 62 -2.80 9.70 6.06
CA GLN A 62 -2.71 9.67 7.53
C GLN A 62 -1.27 9.96 7.96
N THR A 63 -1.03 11.18 8.44
CA THR A 63 0.33 11.68 8.70
C THR A 63 1.07 10.82 9.68
N ASP A 64 0.47 10.48 10.82
CA ASP A 64 1.14 9.71 11.87
C ASP A 64 1.44 8.30 11.41
N PHE A 65 0.51 7.67 10.68
CA PHE A 65 0.74 6.36 10.08
C PHE A 65 1.88 6.36 9.05
N ILE A 66 1.92 7.35 8.13
CA ILE A 66 3.02 7.47 7.15
C ILE A 66 4.36 7.70 7.85
N ARG A 67 4.40 8.52 8.90
CA ARG A 67 5.60 8.74 9.70
C ARG A 67 6.04 7.44 10.38
N ALA A 68 5.12 6.71 11.00
CA ALA A 68 5.43 5.47 11.71
C ALA A 68 5.99 4.38 10.76
N VAL A 69 5.39 4.17 9.58
CA VAL A 69 5.94 3.20 8.62
C VAL A 69 7.31 3.62 8.09
N ALA A 70 7.53 4.92 7.84
CA ALA A 70 8.82 5.44 7.39
C ALA A 70 9.94 5.23 8.42
N GLN A 71 9.61 5.38 9.70
CA GLN A 71 10.54 5.19 10.82
C GLN A 71 10.86 3.72 11.12
N SER A 72 10.19 2.77 10.45
CA SER A 72 10.53 1.35 10.58
C SER A 72 11.89 0.98 9.99
N GLY A 73 12.47 1.83 9.13
CA GLY A 73 13.71 1.58 8.39
C GLY A 73 13.58 0.60 7.22
N LYS A 74 12.37 0.06 6.98
CA LYS A 74 12.10 -0.82 5.82
C LYS A 74 11.75 0.00 4.59
N PRO A 75 12.02 -0.52 3.38
CA PRO A 75 11.40 0.00 2.17
C PRO A 75 9.88 0.00 2.28
N VAL A 76 9.22 1.07 1.81
CA VAL A 76 7.76 1.21 1.90
C VAL A 76 7.16 1.48 0.53
N ASN A 77 6.23 0.63 0.11
CA ASN A 77 5.39 0.86 -1.06
C ASN A 77 4.12 1.62 -0.64
N ILE A 78 4.02 2.88 -1.01
CA ILE A 78 2.92 3.76 -0.60
C ILE A 78 1.87 3.79 -1.71
N LYS A 79 0.73 3.14 -1.47
CA LYS A 79 -0.38 3.09 -2.44
C LYS A 79 -1.10 4.44 -2.47
N LYS A 80 -1.22 5.01 -3.66
CA LYS A 80 -1.99 6.24 -3.89
C LYS A 80 -3.46 5.98 -3.59
N GLY A 81 -4.09 6.83 -2.79
CA GLY A 81 -5.54 6.78 -2.57
C GLY A 81 -6.32 6.99 -3.87
N GLN A 82 -7.45 6.30 -4.02
CA GLN A 82 -8.32 6.44 -5.18
C GLN A 82 -8.88 7.85 -5.34
N PHE A 83 -8.90 8.62 -4.27
CA PHE A 83 -9.36 10.01 -4.18
C PHE A 83 -8.25 11.04 -4.39
N LEU A 84 -6.99 10.59 -4.49
CA LEU A 84 -5.83 11.49 -4.49
C LEU A 84 -5.33 11.76 -5.92
N ALA A 85 -5.06 13.02 -6.22
CA ALA A 85 -4.40 13.37 -7.47
C ALA A 85 -2.96 12.86 -7.51
N PRO A 86 -2.43 12.48 -8.67
CA PRO A 86 -1.04 11.97 -8.78
C PRO A 86 0.01 12.95 -8.25
N HIS A 87 -0.15 14.24 -8.50
CA HIS A 87 0.76 15.29 -8.02
C HIS A 87 0.83 15.36 -6.49
N ASP A 88 -0.28 15.05 -5.80
CA ASP A 88 -0.35 15.10 -4.34
C ASP A 88 0.46 13.99 -3.67
N MET A 89 0.86 12.96 -4.42
CA MET A 89 1.79 11.95 -3.92
C MET A 89 3.15 12.53 -3.53
N LYS A 90 3.52 13.68 -4.09
CA LYS A 90 4.73 14.40 -3.66
C LYS A 90 4.67 14.70 -2.16
N ASN A 91 3.55 15.23 -1.67
CA ASN A 91 3.39 15.55 -0.25
C ASN A 91 3.47 14.28 0.64
N VAL A 92 2.99 13.15 0.14
CA VAL A 92 3.05 11.88 0.87
C VAL A 92 4.48 11.36 0.96
N ILE A 93 5.21 11.36 -0.16
CA ILE A 93 6.62 10.94 -0.22
C ILE A 93 7.51 11.87 0.61
N ASP A 94 7.33 13.19 0.49
CA ASP A 94 8.09 14.18 1.26
C ASP A 94 7.88 13.99 2.77
N LYS A 95 6.66 13.68 3.20
CA LYS A 95 6.33 13.36 4.59
C LYS A 95 7.07 12.13 5.09
N ALA A 96 7.11 11.06 4.28
CA ALA A 96 7.83 9.84 4.61
C ALA A 96 9.34 10.09 4.70
N ARG A 97 9.91 10.84 3.74
CA ARG A 97 11.32 11.24 3.75
C ARG A 97 11.69 12.06 4.98
N ALA A 98 10.87 13.05 5.32
CA ALA A 98 11.09 13.85 6.52
C ALA A 98 11.10 13.00 7.79
N ALA A 99 10.16 12.06 7.92
CA ALA A 99 10.10 11.16 9.07
C ALA A 99 11.30 10.21 9.15
N ALA A 100 11.81 9.71 8.02
CA ALA A 100 13.03 8.91 7.97
C ALA A 100 14.24 9.74 8.38
N ARG A 101 14.39 10.95 7.85
CA ARG A 101 15.45 11.91 8.23
C ARG A 101 15.45 12.20 9.72
N ASP A 102 14.28 12.50 10.31
CA ASP A 102 14.12 12.76 11.73
C ASP A 102 14.58 11.57 12.60
N ALA A 103 14.48 10.36 12.06
CA ALA A 103 14.92 9.12 12.70
C ALA A 103 16.37 8.71 12.36
N GLY A 104 17.10 9.49 11.58
CA GLY A 104 18.47 9.16 11.14
C GLY A 104 18.53 7.99 10.14
N LEU A 105 17.45 7.76 9.37
CA LEU A 105 17.31 6.67 8.40
C LEU A 105 17.42 7.18 6.96
N PRO A 106 17.73 6.28 5.98
CA PRO A 106 17.73 6.64 4.56
C PRO A 106 16.41 7.22 4.07
N GLU A 107 16.48 8.28 3.26
CA GLU A 107 15.31 9.02 2.74
C GLU A 107 14.79 8.48 1.40
N ASP A 108 15.44 7.50 0.80
CA ASP A 108 15.17 6.98 -0.55
C ASP A 108 14.48 5.62 -0.57
N ASN A 109 14.05 5.12 0.59
CA ASN A 109 13.40 3.82 0.74
C ASN A 109 11.89 3.82 0.47
N PHE A 110 11.38 4.76 -0.34
CA PHE A 110 9.95 4.91 -0.58
C PHE A 110 9.62 4.77 -2.06
N MET A 111 8.52 4.05 -2.35
CA MET A 111 7.94 3.87 -3.69
C MET A 111 6.54 4.47 -3.71
N ALA A 112 6.17 5.10 -4.83
CA ALA A 112 4.81 5.60 -5.06
C ALA A 112 4.05 4.60 -5.94
N CYS A 113 2.88 4.12 -5.47
CA CYS A 113 2.14 3.08 -6.18
C CYS A 113 0.80 3.60 -6.73
N GLU A 114 0.66 3.55 -8.06
CA GLU A 114 -0.61 3.78 -8.75
C GLU A 114 -1.50 2.54 -8.67
N ARG A 115 -2.81 2.73 -8.43
CA ARG A 115 -3.77 1.64 -8.30
C ARG A 115 -5.19 2.02 -8.78
N GLY A 116 -5.31 3.06 -9.60
CA GLY A 116 -6.57 3.59 -10.09
C GLY A 116 -7.15 4.68 -9.20
N ALA A 117 -7.97 5.51 -9.81
CA ALA A 117 -8.72 6.59 -9.18
C ALA A 117 -10.22 6.32 -9.29
N SER A 118 -11.01 6.76 -8.30
CA SER A 118 -12.45 6.65 -8.32
C SER A 118 -13.03 7.42 -9.50
N PHE A 119 -13.90 6.75 -10.26
CA PHE A 119 -14.61 7.31 -11.41
C PHE A 119 -16.08 6.98 -11.29
N GLY A 120 -16.83 7.83 -10.59
CA GLY A 120 -18.19 7.54 -10.17
C GLY A 120 -18.24 6.54 -9.01
N TYR A 121 -19.38 5.87 -8.84
CA TYR A 121 -19.58 4.86 -7.81
C TYR A 121 -19.11 3.48 -8.27
N ASN A 122 -18.50 2.74 -7.36
CA ASN A 122 -18.10 1.34 -7.55
C ASN A 122 -17.20 1.08 -8.77
N ASN A 123 -16.53 2.09 -9.29
CA ASN A 123 -15.69 1.98 -10.47
C ASN A 123 -14.35 2.71 -10.27
N LEU A 124 -13.31 2.20 -10.93
CA LEU A 124 -11.99 2.81 -10.97
C LEU A 124 -11.53 2.99 -12.41
N VAL A 125 -10.73 4.02 -12.65
CA VAL A 125 -10.03 4.25 -13.91
C VAL A 125 -8.56 4.51 -13.61
N SER A 126 -7.66 3.90 -14.37
CA SER A 126 -6.23 4.18 -14.32
C SER A 126 -5.86 5.21 -15.36
N ASP A 127 -5.50 6.40 -14.90
CA ASP A 127 -4.88 7.40 -15.75
C ASP A 127 -3.38 7.07 -15.87
N MET A 128 -2.96 6.53 -17.01
CA MET A 128 -1.57 6.12 -17.22
C MET A 128 -0.58 7.28 -17.18
N ARG A 129 -1.05 8.53 -17.34
CA ARG A 129 -0.24 9.74 -17.13
C ARG A 129 0.21 9.88 -15.67
N SER A 130 -0.51 9.29 -14.72
CA SER A 130 -0.15 9.27 -13.30
C SER A 130 1.25 8.71 -13.07
N LEU A 131 1.68 7.74 -13.87
CA LEU A 131 3.00 7.12 -13.74
C LEU A 131 4.11 8.12 -14.02
N ALA A 132 3.95 8.93 -15.08
CA ALA A 132 4.89 9.99 -15.43
C ALA A 132 4.87 11.11 -14.36
N ILE A 133 3.69 11.52 -13.92
CA ILE A 133 3.52 12.57 -12.91
C ILE A 133 4.16 12.15 -11.57
N MET A 134 3.89 10.94 -11.10
CA MET A 134 4.44 10.47 -9.83
C MET A 134 5.97 10.27 -9.86
N ARG A 135 6.57 10.07 -11.03
CA ARG A 135 8.04 10.07 -11.17
C ARG A 135 8.68 11.38 -10.75
N GLU A 136 7.97 12.50 -10.84
CA GLU A 136 8.45 13.82 -10.40
C GLU A 136 8.70 13.89 -8.89
N THR A 137 8.17 12.93 -8.11
CA THR A 137 8.51 12.78 -6.68
C THR A 137 9.95 12.34 -6.44
N GLY A 138 10.63 11.84 -7.50
CA GLY A 138 11.95 11.20 -7.39
C GLY A 138 11.94 9.80 -6.76
N ALA A 139 10.77 9.28 -6.38
CA ALA A 139 10.60 7.90 -5.91
C ALA A 139 10.34 6.94 -7.08
N PRO A 140 10.78 5.67 -6.99
CA PRO A 140 10.33 4.64 -7.93
C PRO A 140 8.80 4.56 -7.95
N VAL A 141 8.24 4.33 -9.15
CA VAL A 141 6.79 4.21 -9.34
C VAL A 141 6.42 2.76 -9.61
N VAL A 142 5.48 2.25 -8.82
CA VAL A 142 4.89 0.92 -8.95
C VAL A 142 3.49 1.05 -9.54
N TYR A 143 3.12 0.15 -10.46
CA TYR A 143 1.78 0.05 -10.99
C TYR A 143 1.11 -1.24 -10.48
N ASP A 144 0.07 -1.08 -9.66
CA ASP A 144 -0.77 -2.19 -9.20
C ASP A 144 -1.91 -2.42 -10.21
N ALA A 145 -1.62 -3.19 -11.24
CA ALA A 145 -2.57 -3.50 -12.31
C ALA A 145 -3.81 -4.24 -11.81
N THR A 146 -3.64 -5.10 -10.82
CA THR A 146 -4.75 -5.90 -10.25
C THR A 146 -5.81 -5.03 -9.58
N HIS A 147 -5.39 -4.10 -8.71
CA HIS A 147 -6.36 -3.24 -8.02
C HIS A 147 -6.87 -2.09 -8.88
N SER A 148 -6.19 -1.75 -9.97
CA SER A 148 -6.61 -0.67 -10.88
C SER A 148 -7.89 -0.99 -11.62
N VAL A 149 -8.24 -2.27 -11.76
CA VAL A 149 -9.47 -2.76 -12.42
C VAL A 149 -10.48 -3.32 -11.41
N GLN A 150 -10.30 -3.01 -10.13
CA GLN A 150 -11.25 -3.41 -9.09
C GLN A 150 -12.57 -2.62 -9.22
N LEU A 151 -13.67 -3.28 -8.90
CA LEU A 151 -14.98 -2.67 -8.71
C LEU A 151 -15.31 -2.64 -7.21
N PRO A 152 -14.95 -1.55 -6.49
CA PRO A 152 -15.11 -1.49 -5.03
C PRO A 152 -16.59 -1.62 -4.63
N GLY A 153 -16.90 -2.60 -3.77
CA GLY A 153 -18.28 -2.85 -3.35
C GLY A 153 -19.23 -3.31 -4.47
N GLY A 154 -18.74 -3.63 -5.68
CA GLY A 154 -19.54 -3.95 -6.84
C GLY A 154 -20.36 -5.23 -6.74
N GLN A 155 -20.11 -6.05 -5.69
CA GLN A 155 -20.88 -7.25 -5.36
C GLN A 155 -21.60 -7.13 -4.00
N GLY A 156 -21.90 -5.92 -3.56
CA GLY A 156 -22.57 -5.66 -2.28
C GLY A 156 -21.67 -5.90 -1.08
N THR A 157 -21.47 -7.14 -0.67
CA THR A 157 -20.63 -7.51 0.49
C THR A 157 -19.15 -7.73 0.15
N SER A 158 -18.78 -7.66 -1.12
CA SER A 158 -17.41 -7.80 -1.61
C SER A 158 -17.13 -6.92 -2.81
N SER A 159 -15.89 -6.76 -3.17
CA SER A 159 -15.47 -6.07 -4.40
C SER A 159 -15.49 -7.05 -5.58
N GLY A 160 -15.87 -6.54 -6.75
CA GLY A 160 -15.67 -7.19 -8.04
C GLY A 160 -14.36 -6.76 -8.70
N GLY A 161 -14.19 -7.15 -9.96
CA GLY A 161 -13.07 -6.74 -10.82
C GLY A 161 -13.29 -7.12 -12.27
N MET A 162 -12.58 -6.43 -13.17
CA MET A 162 -12.61 -6.66 -14.62
C MET A 162 -11.31 -7.36 -15.04
N ARG A 163 -11.25 -8.68 -14.87
CA ARG A 163 -10.02 -9.47 -15.10
C ARG A 163 -9.48 -9.38 -16.52
N GLU A 164 -10.37 -9.20 -17.49
CA GLU A 164 -10.07 -9.06 -18.90
C GLU A 164 -9.30 -7.76 -19.23
N MET A 165 -9.17 -6.84 -18.27
CA MET A 165 -8.49 -5.55 -18.43
C MET A 165 -7.08 -5.52 -17.80
N VAL A 166 -6.59 -6.64 -17.27
CA VAL A 166 -5.25 -6.75 -16.64
C VAL A 166 -4.23 -7.23 -17.65
#